data_50ff41e32b233d44d97cbf98c9f85afd
#
_entry.id   50ff41e32b233d44d97cbf98c9f85afd
#
_cell.length_a   1.000
_cell.length_b   1.000
_cell.length_c   1.000
_cell.angle_alpha   90.00
_cell.angle_beta   90.00
_cell.angle_gamma   90.00
#
_symmetry.space_group_name_H-M   'P 1'
#
loop_
_entity.id
_entity.type
_entity.pdbx_description
1 polymer ?
#
loop_
_entity_poly.entity_id
_entity_poly.type
_entity_poly.pdbx_seq_one_letter_code
_entity_poly.pdbx_strand_id
1 'polypeptide(L)'
;MKLLKHIKSFPDVEKEFEIRGGVDIEQVFTLANTNYTLTHNLHRTVSGWQVIDINTFGSFKYISSTFTTLILQCDTAGTTATIRVF
;
A
#
# COMPACT_ATOMS: atom_id res chain seq x y z
N MET A 1 -3.59 0.54 34.51
CA MET A 1 -3.63 -0.30 33.94
C MET A 1 -2.43 -0.96 33.60
N LYS A 2 -2.32 -1.97 33.82
CA LYS A 2 -1.28 -2.66 33.54
C LYS A 2 -0.90 -2.69 32.20
N LEU A 3 -1.77 -2.64 31.44
CA LEU A 3 -1.51 -2.69 30.12
C LEU A 3 -0.49 -1.77 29.84
N LEU A 4 -0.57 -0.66 30.41
CA LEU A 4 0.34 0.32 30.14
C LEU A 4 1.70 -0.06 30.48
N LYS A 5 1.83 -0.99 31.27
CA LYS A 5 3.09 -1.30 31.61
C LYS A 5 3.76 -1.78 30.49
N HIS A 6 3.15 -2.22 29.59
CA HIS A 6 3.77 -2.77 28.47
C HIS A 6 3.96 -1.68 27.52
N ILE A 7 4.03 -0.52 27.98
CA ILE A 7 4.22 0.56 27.19
C ILE A 7 5.28 0.45 26.22
N LYS A 8 6.32 -0.28 26.51
CA LYS A 8 7.36 -0.35 25.59
C LYS A 8 6.77 -0.88 24.34
N SER A 9 5.62 -1.49 24.38
CA SER A 9 5.09 -2.03 23.18
C SER A 9 4.11 -1.02 22.59
N PHE A 10 4.00 0.12 23.20
CA PHE A 10 3.09 1.11 22.73
C PHE A 10 3.41 1.51 21.29
N PRO A 11 4.63 1.80 20.93
CA PRO A 11 4.96 2.18 19.57
C PRO A 11 4.65 1.01 18.63
N ASP A 12 4.78 -0.20 19.12
CA ASP A 12 4.53 -1.36 18.31
C ASP A 12 3.03 -1.48 18.09
N VAL A 13 2.26 -1.09 19.05
CA VAL A 13 0.82 -1.15 18.93
C VAL A 13 0.37 -0.16 17.88
N GLU A 14 0.94 1.01 17.86
CA GLU A 14 0.60 2.00 16.89
C GLU A 14 0.96 1.49 15.52
N LYS A 15 2.11 0.92 15.38
CA LYS A 15 2.54 0.45 14.12
C LYS A 15 1.63 -0.66 13.68
N GLU A 16 1.24 -1.54 14.55
CA GLU A 16 0.39 -2.62 14.23
C GLU A 16 -0.97 -2.09 13.83
N PHE A 17 -1.41 -1.04 14.42
CA PHE A 17 -2.69 -0.47 14.15
C PHE A 17 -2.66 0.14 12.75
N GLU A 18 -1.59 0.80 12.39
CA GLU A 18 -1.45 1.37 11.07
C GLU A 18 -1.48 0.26 10.04
N ILE A 19 -0.79 -0.83 10.30
CA ILE A 19 -0.76 -1.94 9.38
C ILE A 19 -2.16 -2.50 9.19
N ARG A 20 -2.96 -2.57 10.24
CA ARG A 20 -4.30 -3.09 10.12
C ARG A 20 -5.16 -2.15 9.32
N GLY A 21 -4.94 -0.87 9.47
CA GLY A 21 -5.71 0.12 8.75
C GLY A 21 -5.25 0.31 7.32
N GLY A 22 -4.15 -0.35 6.96
CA GLY A 22 -3.62 -0.22 5.63
C GLY A 22 -2.46 0.76 5.57
N VAL A 23 -1.80 0.80 4.44
CA VAL A 23 -0.69 1.72 4.23
C VAL A 23 -0.89 2.45 2.93
N ASP A 24 -0.43 3.69 2.88
CA ASP A 24 -0.52 4.50 1.68
C ASP A 24 0.86 4.55 1.05
N ILE A 25 0.94 4.21 -0.23
CA ILE A 25 2.19 4.16 -0.96
C ILE A 25 2.10 5.05 -2.17
N GLU A 26 3.04 5.97 -2.31
CA GLU A 26 3.11 6.80 -3.49
C GLU A 26 4.00 6.10 -4.49
N GLN A 27 3.54 5.93 -5.71
CA GLN A 27 4.29 5.24 -6.74
C GLN A 27 4.23 6.01 -8.04
N VAL A 28 5.37 6.11 -8.71
CA VAL A 28 5.44 6.72 -10.02
C VAL A 28 5.41 5.58 -11.03
N PHE A 29 4.42 5.63 -11.94
CA PHE A 29 4.29 4.62 -12.97
C PHE A 29 4.88 5.23 -14.24
N THR A 30 6.20 5.14 -14.35
CA THR A 30 6.93 5.79 -15.42
C THR A 30 6.54 5.28 -16.80
N LEU A 31 6.34 3.97 -16.93
CA LEU A 31 5.98 3.36 -18.20
C LEU A 31 4.58 2.78 -18.14
N ALA A 32 3.85 2.89 -19.23
CA ALA A 32 2.50 2.36 -19.29
C ALA A 32 2.54 0.83 -19.39
N ASN A 33 1.52 0.20 -18.85
CA ASN A 33 1.34 -1.25 -18.97
C ASN A 33 2.55 -2.06 -18.53
N THR A 34 3.21 -1.60 -17.49
CA THR A 34 4.42 -2.24 -16.97
C THR A 34 4.19 -2.54 -15.49
N ASN A 35 4.69 -3.66 -15.02
CA ASN A 35 4.53 -4.05 -13.63
C ASN A 35 5.35 -3.16 -12.70
N TYR A 36 4.70 -2.63 -11.69
CA TYR A 36 5.38 -1.89 -10.65
C TYR A 36 5.04 -2.53 -9.31
N THR A 37 6.05 -2.77 -8.50
CA THR A 37 5.91 -3.45 -7.22
C THR A 37 5.82 -2.42 -6.10
N LEU A 38 4.70 -2.46 -5.37
CA LEU A 38 4.51 -1.59 -4.23
C LEU A 38 4.72 -2.46 -2.99
N THR A 39 5.64 -2.04 -2.13
CA THR A 39 5.96 -2.82 -0.93
C THR A 39 5.12 -2.28 0.23
N HIS A 40 4.17 -3.07 0.69
CA HIS A 40 3.26 -2.63 1.74
C HIS A 40 3.60 -3.21 3.12
N ASN A 41 4.33 -4.31 3.15
CA ASN A 41 4.76 -4.94 4.39
C ASN A 41 3.63 -5.19 5.40
N LEU A 42 2.44 -5.53 4.91
CA LEU A 42 1.33 -5.80 5.81
C LEU A 42 1.49 -7.17 6.47
N HIS A 43 2.27 -8.05 5.85
CA HIS A 43 2.51 -9.40 6.36
C HIS A 43 1.23 -10.19 6.50
N ARG A 44 0.32 -10.00 5.57
CA ARG A 44 -0.92 -10.74 5.52
C ARG A 44 -1.48 -10.63 4.11
N THR A 45 -2.48 -11.40 3.80
CA THR A 45 -3.12 -11.33 2.50
C THR A 45 -3.74 -9.96 2.31
N VAL A 46 -3.53 -9.37 1.15
CA VAL A 46 -4.10 -8.06 0.84
C VAL A 46 -5.60 -8.23 0.64
N SER A 47 -6.39 -7.47 1.36
CA SER A 47 -7.83 -7.49 1.24
C SER A 47 -8.27 -6.65 0.05
N GLY A 48 -7.54 -5.59 -0.22
CA GLY A 48 -7.89 -4.72 -1.34
C GLY A 48 -6.91 -3.56 -1.47
N TRP A 49 -7.18 -2.72 -2.45
CA TRP A 49 -6.37 -1.53 -2.65
C TRP A 49 -7.25 -0.48 -3.29
N GLN A 50 -6.91 0.78 -3.11
CA GLN A 50 -7.66 1.84 -3.74
C GLN A 50 -6.75 3.01 -4.03
N VAL A 51 -7.07 3.76 -5.09
CA VAL A 51 -6.30 4.93 -5.46
C VAL A 51 -6.90 6.08 -4.67
N ILE A 52 -6.10 6.74 -3.85
CA ILE A 52 -6.59 7.85 -3.07
C ILE A 52 -6.10 9.18 -3.61
N ASP A 53 -5.14 9.18 -4.53
CA ASP A 53 -4.68 10.39 -5.18
C ASP A 53 -4.02 10.00 -6.48
N ILE A 54 -4.21 10.78 -7.52
CA ILE A 54 -3.64 10.50 -8.82
C ILE A 54 -3.52 11.80 -9.59
N ASN A 55 -2.46 11.94 -10.36
CA ASN A 55 -2.20 13.17 -11.10
C ASN A 55 -2.72 13.15 -12.55
N THR A 56 -3.27 12.03 -12.99
CA THR A 56 -3.79 11.93 -14.35
C THR A 56 -5.06 11.08 -14.33
N PHE A 57 -5.61 10.78 -15.51
CA PHE A 57 -6.80 9.96 -15.61
C PHE A 57 -6.48 8.50 -15.91
N GLY A 58 -5.33 8.03 -15.48
CA GLY A 58 -4.93 6.66 -15.76
C GLY A 58 -5.80 5.63 -15.03
N SER A 59 -5.83 4.43 -15.56
CA SER A 59 -6.53 3.30 -14.96
C SER A 59 -5.52 2.27 -14.52
N PHE A 60 -5.85 1.52 -13.47
CA PHE A 60 -4.92 0.57 -12.89
C PHE A 60 -5.42 -0.85 -13.06
N LYS A 61 -4.48 -1.77 -13.19
CA LYS A 61 -4.78 -3.17 -13.33
C LYS A 61 -4.02 -3.95 -12.26
N TYR A 62 -4.72 -4.82 -11.56
CA TYR A 62 -4.12 -5.68 -10.56
C TYR A 62 -3.40 -6.83 -11.25
N ILE A 63 -2.19 -7.11 -10.87
CA ILE A 63 -1.41 -8.21 -11.43
C ILE A 63 -1.28 -9.34 -10.41
N SER A 64 -0.75 -9.04 -9.24
CA SER A 64 -0.59 -10.05 -8.21
C SER A 64 -0.26 -9.39 -6.89
N SER A 65 -0.30 -10.16 -5.81
CA SER A 65 0.09 -9.64 -4.51
C SER A 65 0.68 -10.76 -3.68
N THR A 66 1.47 -10.37 -2.70
CA THR A 66 2.03 -11.31 -1.72
C THR A 66 1.74 -10.70 -0.35
N PHE A 67 2.25 -11.30 0.71
CA PHE A 67 2.04 -10.78 2.06
C PHE A 67 2.75 -9.45 2.25
N THR A 68 3.70 -9.08 1.40
CA THR A 68 4.48 -7.87 1.58
C THR A 68 4.44 -6.94 0.37
N THR A 69 3.96 -7.40 -0.78
CA THR A 69 3.99 -6.58 -1.99
C THR A 69 2.69 -6.64 -2.77
N LEU A 70 2.46 -5.63 -3.58
CA LEU A 70 1.32 -5.57 -4.48
C LEU A 70 1.86 -5.12 -5.84
N ILE A 71 1.53 -5.81 -6.90
CA ILE A 71 2.00 -5.44 -8.24
C ILE A 71 0.83 -4.92 -9.05
N LEU A 72 0.97 -3.73 -9.56
CA LEU A 72 -0.05 -3.06 -10.36
C LEU A 72 0.56 -2.54 -11.67
N GLN A 73 -0.30 -2.33 -12.63
CA GLN A 73 0.08 -1.64 -13.87
C GLN A 73 -0.82 -0.44 -14.02
N CYS A 74 -0.32 0.61 -14.65
CA CYS A 74 -1.12 1.76 -15.02
C CYS A 74 -1.09 1.88 -16.53
N ASP A 75 -2.18 2.29 -17.15
CA ASP A 75 -2.26 2.39 -18.60
C ASP A 75 -1.71 3.70 -19.13
N THR A 76 -1.30 4.60 -18.27
CA THR A 76 -0.84 5.92 -18.68
C THR A 76 0.57 6.16 -18.14
N ALA A 77 1.51 6.40 -19.02
CA ALA A 77 2.90 6.66 -18.63
C ALA A 77 2.99 7.96 -17.86
N GLY A 78 3.90 8.01 -16.91
CA GLY A 78 4.15 9.24 -16.14
C GLY A 78 3.11 9.51 -15.05
N THR A 79 2.32 8.52 -14.68
CA THR A 79 1.30 8.70 -13.65
C THR A 79 1.94 8.57 -12.27
N THR A 80 1.63 9.51 -11.38
CA THR A 80 2.01 9.40 -9.98
C THR A 80 0.72 9.23 -9.19
N ALA A 81 0.66 8.20 -8.40
CA ALA A 81 -0.55 7.91 -7.64
C ALA A 81 -0.22 7.45 -6.24
N THR A 82 -1.11 7.72 -5.31
CA THR A 82 -0.99 7.20 -3.94
C THR A 82 -2.02 6.09 -3.83
N ILE A 83 -1.55 4.91 -3.50
CA ILE A 83 -2.39 3.72 -3.41
C ILE A 83 -2.47 3.28 -1.97
N ARG A 84 -3.68 3.10 -1.47
CA ARG A 84 -3.86 2.57 -0.12
C ARG A 84 -4.03 1.07 -0.25
N VAL A 85 -3.20 0.31 0.45
CA VAL A 85 -3.22 -1.16 0.42
C VAL A 85 -3.69 -1.63 1.78
N PHE A 86 -4.66 -2.52 1.83
CA PHE A 86 -5.21 -2.95 3.11
C PHE A 86 -5.65 -4.41 3.11
#